data_d00927e7188b96e5e3e81af22880d1b1
#
_entry.id   d00927e7188b96e5e3e81af22880d1b1
#
_cell.length_a   1.000
_cell.length_b   1.000
_cell.length_c   1.000
_cell.angle_alpha   90.00
_cell.angle_beta   90.00
_cell.angle_gamma   90.00
#
_symmetry.space_group_name_H-M   'P 1'
#
loop_
_entity.id
_entity.type
_entity.pdbx_description
1 polymer ?
#
loop_
_entity_poly.entity_id
_entity_poly.type
_entity_poly.pdbx_seq_one_letter_code
_entity_poly.pdbx_strand_id
1 'polypeptide(L)'
;MAPQDAILGWDEDSNAEAYNAFTRAHPMYDATSRDLARRSHLSNASLVVDLCGGAGATARAILDLIPAHSRVVSVDKAAAMQRVGCRTLTDARLTWITSPAERLADHLHPSSADAVVCNSAIWKTDTAAVFAAVAHILRPGGHFVFNIGGGFAGVRHPDDLSARTGPSLNALIRQVAAEAHGYTPPPRDADRSPKLPLETITEQLTAAGLTVVGTEVTAQHSTMAEKRAWLSIPVFARPEGDFTHAQRMQILDTAYAMTTPDAPAVTSWLVVVAQRPKAAA
;
A
#
# COMPACT_ATOMS: atom_id res chain seq x y z
N MET A 1 6.37 -7.91 -18.20
CA MET A 1 5.14 -7.15 -18.52
C MET A 1 4.54 -6.79 -17.18
N ALA A 2 4.47 -5.49 -16.81
CA ALA A 2 3.85 -5.08 -15.56
C ALA A 2 2.42 -5.64 -15.50
N PRO A 3 1.96 -6.17 -14.35
CA PRO A 3 0.57 -6.58 -14.22
C PRO A 3 -0.29 -5.37 -14.59
N GLN A 4 -1.24 -5.58 -15.48
CA GLN A 4 -2.24 -4.57 -15.78
C GLN A 4 -2.79 -4.08 -14.45
N ASP A 5 -2.68 -2.78 -14.20
CA ASP A 5 -3.07 -2.17 -12.93
C ASP A 5 -4.54 -2.52 -12.66
N ALA A 6 -4.77 -3.47 -11.77
CA ALA A 6 -6.10 -3.94 -11.45
C ALA A 6 -6.97 -2.81 -10.83
N ILE A 7 -6.37 -1.66 -10.56
CA ILE A 7 -7.00 -0.49 -9.96
C ILE A 7 -6.64 0.72 -10.80
N LEU A 8 -7.42 0.97 -11.84
CA LEU A 8 -7.41 2.22 -12.59
C LEU A 8 -8.03 3.34 -11.75
N GLY A 9 -7.72 4.60 -12.06
CA GLY A 9 -8.38 5.76 -11.47
C GLY A 9 -7.61 6.45 -10.32
N TRP A 10 -6.41 5.99 -9.96
CA TRP A 10 -5.61 6.67 -8.93
C TRP A 10 -5.23 8.11 -9.29
N ASP A 11 -5.19 8.44 -10.59
CA ASP A 11 -4.91 9.79 -11.08
C ASP A 11 -6.16 10.68 -11.24
N GLU A 12 -7.29 10.24 -10.71
CA GLU A 12 -8.52 11.02 -10.63
C GLU A 12 -8.58 11.80 -9.31
N ASP A 13 -8.88 13.09 -9.38
CA ASP A 13 -8.93 13.96 -8.19
C ASP A 13 -9.94 13.48 -7.14
N SER A 14 -11.10 12.95 -7.56
CA SER A 14 -12.12 12.39 -6.66
C SER A 14 -11.59 11.20 -5.83
N ASN A 15 -10.81 10.32 -6.45
CA ASN A 15 -10.18 9.19 -5.77
C ASN A 15 -9.08 9.66 -4.81
N ALA A 16 -8.26 10.62 -5.25
CA ALA A 16 -7.18 11.17 -4.43
C ALA A 16 -7.71 11.89 -3.19
N GLU A 17 -8.76 12.70 -3.33
CA GLU A 17 -9.41 13.39 -2.20
C GLU A 17 -10.06 12.40 -1.23
N ALA A 18 -10.84 11.44 -1.74
CA ALA A 18 -11.50 10.44 -0.90
C ALA A 18 -10.47 9.58 -0.15
N TYR A 19 -9.40 9.16 -0.81
CA TYR A 19 -8.31 8.40 -0.19
C TYR A 19 -7.61 9.22 0.89
N ASN A 20 -7.25 10.47 0.62
CA ASN A 20 -6.61 11.35 1.61
C ASN A 20 -7.53 11.60 2.81
N ALA A 21 -8.83 11.84 2.59
CA ALA A 21 -9.80 11.98 3.67
C ALA A 21 -9.86 10.72 4.54
N PHE A 22 -9.89 9.53 3.93
CA PHE A 22 -9.87 8.26 4.64
C PHE A 22 -8.60 8.08 5.46
N THR A 23 -7.41 8.35 4.90
CA THR A 23 -6.13 8.17 5.60
C THR A 23 -5.98 9.12 6.80
N ARG A 24 -6.73 10.20 6.84
CA ARG A 24 -6.76 11.14 7.96
C ARG A 24 -7.80 10.81 9.02
N ALA A 25 -8.91 10.21 8.62
CA ALA A 25 -10.03 9.86 9.50
C ALA A 25 -9.86 8.48 10.16
N HIS A 26 -9.11 7.58 9.55
CA HIS A 26 -8.99 6.19 9.98
C HIS A 26 -7.53 5.76 10.18
N PRO A 27 -7.23 4.96 11.23
CA PRO A 27 -5.85 4.60 11.59
C PRO A 27 -5.17 3.61 10.65
N MET A 28 -5.92 2.99 9.74
CA MET A 28 -5.44 1.89 8.90
C MET A 28 -4.09 2.16 8.25
N TYR A 29 -3.99 3.22 7.45
CA TYR A 29 -2.74 3.54 6.76
C TYR A 29 -1.70 4.22 7.65
N ASP A 30 -2.12 4.98 8.67
CA ASP A 30 -1.20 5.56 9.66
C ASP A 30 -0.49 4.46 10.45
N ALA A 31 -1.22 3.46 10.93
CA ALA A 31 -0.66 2.34 11.70
C ALA A 31 0.38 1.55 10.89
N THR A 32 0.04 1.15 9.65
CA THR A 32 0.98 0.42 8.80
C THR A 32 2.17 1.29 8.37
N SER A 33 1.96 2.57 8.07
CA SER A 33 3.05 3.51 7.74
C SER A 33 4.03 3.68 8.89
N ARG A 34 3.53 3.85 10.13
CA ARG A 34 4.38 3.95 11.33
C ARG A 34 5.15 2.66 11.60
N ASP A 35 4.54 1.50 11.41
CA ASP A 35 5.23 0.22 11.57
C ASP A 35 6.39 0.09 10.57
N LEU A 36 6.16 0.34 9.28
CA LEU A 36 7.21 0.30 8.27
C LEU A 36 8.32 1.33 8.54
N ALA A 37 7.96 2.56 8.91
CA ALA A 37 8.93 3.60 9.21
C ALA A 37 9.82 3.24 10.43
N ARG A 38 9.26 2.63 11.49
CA ARG A 38 10.06 2.14 12.64
C ARG A 38 11.05 1.06 12.25
N ARG A 39 10.67 0.16 11.34
CA ARG A 39 11.54 -0.93 10.83
C ARG A 39 12.64 -0.42 9.90
N SER A 40 12.58 0.83 9.48
CA SER A 40 13.52 1.43 8.52
C SER A 40 14.75 2.07 9.16
N HIS A 41 14.92 2.00 10.48
CA HIS A 41 16.09 2.51 11.22
C HIS A 41 16.41 4.00 10.96
N LEU A 42 15.40 4.87 11.08
CA LEU A 42 15.45 6.27 10.61
C LEU A 42 16.18 7.26 11.55
N SER A 43 16.61 6.86 12.76
CA SER A 43 17.14 7.77 13.78
C SER A 43 18.36 8.60 13.34
N ASN A 44 19.13 8.12 12.37
CA ASN A 44 20.31 8.80 11.82
C ASN A 44 20.22 8.98 10.30
N ALA A 45 19.01 8.88 9.74
CA ALA A 45 18.81 9.03 8.31
C ALA A 45 19.00 10.50 7.87
N SER A 46 19.59 10.73 6.73
CA SER A 46 19.69 12.04 6.08
C SER A 46 18.69 12.16 4.94
N LEU A 47 18.45 11.07 4.19
CA LEU A 47 17.52 11.00 3.09
C LEU A 47 16.68 9.73 3.17
N VAL A 48 15.36 9.89 3.20
CA VAL A 48 14.40 8.78 3.17
C VAL A 48 13.45 8.95 1.98
N VAL A 49 13.15 7.86 1.29
CA VAL A 49 12.20 7.86 0.17
C VAL A 49 10.90 7.21 0.60
N ASP A 50 9.78 7.90 0.41
CA ASP A 50 8.42 7.37 0.45
C ASP A 50 8.03 6.97 -0.98
N LEU A 51 8.15 5.70 -1.29
CA LEU A 51 7.95 5.15 -2.64
C LEU A 51 6.49 4.73 -2.83
N CYS A 52 5.87 5.16 -3.93
CA CYS A 52 4.44 5.06 -4.17
C CYS A 52 3.64 5.74 -3.04
N GLY A 53 4.10 6.92 -2.63
CA GLY A 53 3.66 7.62 -1.42
C GLY A 53 2.24 8.19 -1.47
N GLY A 54 1.60 8.17 -2.65
CA GLY A 54 0.24 8.68 -2.83
C GLY A 54 0.09 10.12 -2.33
N ALA A 55 -0.84 10.37 -1.42
CA ALA A 55 -1.07 11.67 -0.80
C ALA A 55 -0.24 11.91 0.49
N GLY A 56 0.80 11.09 0.74
CA GLY A 56 1.80 11.33 1.78
C GLY A 56 1.48 10.77 3.16
N ALA A 57 0.62 9.77 3.28
CA ALA A 57 0.35 9.13 4.57
C ALA A 57 1.62 8.52 5.19
N THR A 58 2.44 7.85 4.36
CA THR A 58 3.72 7.28 4.80
C THR A 58 4.80 8.36 4.99
N ALA A 59 4.84 9.36 4.11
CA ALA A 59 5.75 10.51 4.29
C ALA A 59 5.54 11.19 5.65
N ARG A 60 4.29 11.37 6.10
CA ARG A 60 3.97 11.93 7.43
C ARG A 60 4.56 11.07 8.55
N ALA A 61 4.36 9.76 8.50
CA ALA A 61 4.90 8.85 9.50
C ALA A 61 6.44 8.85 9.53
N ILE A 62 7.09 8.99 8.37
CA ILE A 62 8.55 9.13 8.26
C ILE A 62 9.01 10.45 8.89
N LEU A 63 8.36 11.57 8.57
CA LEU A 63 8.69 12.92 9.07
C LEU A 63 8.66 13.01 10.60
N ASP A 64 7.79 12.24 11.25
CA ASP A 64 7.69 12.17 12.72
C ASP A 64 8.88 11.43 13.37
N LEU A 65 9.64 10.63 12.60
CA LEU A 65 10.68 9.74 13.13
C LEU A 65 12.11 10.14 12.72
N ILE A 66 12.26 10.98 11.70
CA ILE A 66 13.58 11.41 11.21
C ILE A 66 14.10 12.64 11.97
N PRO A 67 15.43 12.81 12.04
CA PRO A 67 16.05 14.03 12.55
C PRO A 67 15.59 15.30 11.81
N ALA A 68 15.68 16.45 12.46
CA ALA A 68 15.25 17.73 11.88
C ALA A 68 16.01 18.15 10.61
N HIS A 69 17.25 17.68 10.44
CA HIS A 69 18.10 17.98 9.27
C HIS A 69 17.85 17.03 8.09
N SER A 70 17.06 15.99 8.29
CA SER A 70 16.79 14.96 7.28
C SER A 70 15.80 15.45 6.23
N ARG A 71 15.79 14.76 5.09
CA ARG A 71 14.86 15.02 3.98
C ARG A 71 14.05 13.78 3.63
N VAL A 72 12.82 14.01 3.19
CA VAL A 72 11.94 12.99 2.63
C VAL A 72 11.67 13.33 1.17
N VAL A 73 11.74 12.32 0.31
CA VAL A 73 11.29 12.42 -1.07
C VAL A 73 10.13 11.47 -1.26
N SER A 74 8.93 12.00 -1.51
CA SER A 74 7.75 11.18 -1.83
C SER A 74 7.60 11.08 -3.34
N VAL A 75 7.58 9.84 -3.85
CA VAL A 75 7.50 9.53 -5.28
C VAL A 75 6.22 8.76 -5.55
N ASP A 76 5.41 9.25 -6.48
CA ASP A 76 4.22 8.55 -6.95
C ASP A 76 3.93 8.88 -8.42
N LYS A 77 3.41 7.92 -9.19
CA LYS A 77 3.04 8.14 -10.60
C LYS A 77 1.75 8.95 -10.76
N ALA A 78 0.86 8.93 -9.76
CA ALA A 78 -0.45 9.57 -9.79
C ALA A 78 -0.34 11.07 -9.45
N ALA A 79 -0.39 11.93 -10.45
CA ALA A 79 -0.30 13.38 -10.27
C ALA A 79 -1.43 13.94 -9.39
N ALA A 80 -2.65 13.38 -9.44
CA ALA A 80 -3.75 13.75 -8.57
C ALA A 80 -3.42 13.50 -7.09
N MET A 81 -2.82 12.35 -6.76
CA MET A 81 -2.36 12.05 -5.41
C MET A 81 -1.31 13.06 -4.93
N GLN A 82 -0.34 13.38 -5.78
CA GLN A 82 0.72 14.36 -5.45
C GLN A 82 0.13 15.76 -5.23
N ARG A 83 -0.83 16.20 -6.07
CA ARG A 83 -1.53 17.49 -5.86
C ARG A 83 -2.23 17.56 -4.51
N VAL A 84 -2.93 16.51 -4.12
CA VAL A 84 -3.61 16.43 -2.81
C VAL A 84 -2.58 16.43 -1.68
N GLY A 85 -1.53 15.64 -1.80
CA GLY A 85 -0.43 15.57 -0.84
C GLY A 85 0.21 16.95 -0.60
N CYS A 86 0.60 17.64 -1.67
CA CYS A 86 1.21 18.97 -1.58
C CYS A 86 0.34 20.01 -0.85
N ARG A 87 -0.99 19.91 -0.97
CA ARG A 87 -1.91 20.83 -0.27
C ARG A 87 -2.13 20.48 1.19
N THR A 88 -2.03 19.19 1.55
CA THR A 88 -2.48 18.69 2.85
C THR A 88 -1.35 18.31 3.80
N LEU A 89 -0.13 18.18 3.29
CA LEU A 89 1.08 17.89 4.05
C LEU A 89 2.19 18.85 3.61
N THR A 90 2.36 19.93 4.38
CA THR A 90 3.41 20.94 4.17
C THR A 90 4.50 20.77 5.21
N ASP A 91 5.69 20.38 4.78
CA ASP A 91 6.89 20.29 5.61
C ASP A 91 8.10 20.65 4.74
N ALA A 92 8.96 21.54 5.21
CA ALA A 92 10.13 22.01 4.46
C ALA A 92 11.14 20.89 4.13
N ARG A 93 11.07 19.78 4.85
CA ARG A 93 11.90 18.59 4.62
C ARG A 93 11.35 17.67 3.53
N LEU A 94 10.11 17.88 3.05
CA LEU A 94 9.42 17.01 2.11
C LEU A 94 9.47 17.56 0.69
N THR A 95 9.93 16.74 -0.23
CA THR A 95 9.90 16.99 -1.68
C THR A 95 8.98 15.98 -2.34
N TRP A 96 8.18 16.45 -3.30
CA TRP A 96 7.25 15.63 -4.06
C TRP A 96 7.75 15.44 -5.49
N ILE A 97 7.73 14.20 -5.99
CA ILE A 97 8.15 13.84 -7.34
C ILE A 97 7.06 13.00 -8.01
N THR A 98 6.47 13.51 -9.08
CA THR A 98 5.55 12.72 -9.91
C THR A 98 6.35 11.88 -10.89
N SER A 99 6.49 10.57 -10.60
CA SER A 99 7.25 9.63 -11.42
C SER A 99 6.82 8.19 -11.12
N PRO A 100 6.86 7.27 -12.10
CA PRO A 100 6.79 5.85 -11.84
C PRO A 100 7.92 5.39 -10.92
N ALA A 101 7.63 4.42 -10.04
CA ALA A 101 8.61 3.87 -9.09
C ALA A 101 9.82 3.23 -9.79
N GLU A 102 9.62 2.67 -10.95
CA GLU A 102 10.64 2.06 -11.82
C GLU A 102 11.72 3.07 -12.27
N ARG A 103 11.36 4.37 -12.29
CA ARG A 103 12.24 5.47 -12.68
C ARG A 103 12.85 6.24 -11.52
N LEU A 104 12.80 5.68 -10.32
CA LEU A 104 13.33 6.31 -9.11
C LEU A 104 14.80 6.75 -9.26
N ALA A 105 15.61 5.96 -9.95
CA ALA A 105 17.03 6.24 -10.20
C ALA A 105 17.28 7.47 -11.10
N ASP A 106 16.28 7.95 -11.84
CA ASP A 106 16.39 9.16 -12.66
C ASP A 106 16.37 10.45 -11.81
N HIS A 107 15.89 10.35 -10.58
CA HIS A 107 15.63 11.50 -9.70
C HIS A 107 16.56 11.60 -8.50
N LEU A 108 17.26 10.53 -8.16
CA LEU A 108 18.11 10.47 -6.98
C LEU A 108 19.49 9.92 -7.34
N HIS A 109 20.52 10.48 -6.70
CA HIS A 109 21.89 10.04 -6.93
C HIS A 109 22.11 8.60 -6.42
N PRO A 110 23.02 7.85 -7.06
CA PRO A 110 23.44 6.53 -6.56
C PRO A 110 23.91 6.62 -5.11
N SER A 111 23.53 5.63 -4.32
CA SER A 111 23.99 5.48 -2.93
C SER A 111 23.70 6.70 -2.02
N SER A 112 22.62 7.44 -2.29
CA SER A 112 22.25 8.64 -1.55
C SER A 112 21.21 8.42 -0.45
N ALA A 113 20.33 7.42 -0.59
CA ALA A 113 19.22 7.19 0.33
C ALA A 113 19.61 6.26 1.47
N ASP A 114 19.22 6.62 2.69
CA ASP A 114 19.38 5.80 3.89
C ASP A 114 18.32 4.70 3.98
N ALA A 115 17.10 5.04 3.56
CA ALA A 115 16.00 4.11 3.54
C ALA A 115 14.99 4.44 2.42
N VAL A 116 14.31 3.39 1.95
CA VAL A 116 13.14 3.47 1.08
C VAL A 116 12.01 2.75 1.78
N VAL A 117 10.83 3.38 1.84
CA VAL A 117 9.63 2.80 2.45
C VAL A 117 8.52 2.76 1.40
N CYS A 118 7.84 1.61 1.25
CA CYS A 118 6.71 1.47 0.34
C CYS A 118 5.53 0.78 1.02
N ASN A 119 4.44 1.53 1.26
CA ASN A 119 3.28 1.01 1.96
C ASN A 119 2.17 0.62 0.97
N SER A 120 1.82 -0.67 0.94
CA SER A 120 0.63 -1.21 0.23
C SER A 120 0.57 -0.95 -1.28
N ALA A 121 1.71 -0.84 -1.96
CA ALA A 121 1.72 -0.48 -3.38
C ALA A 121 2.64 -1.32 -4.26
N ILE A 122 3.68 -1.93 -3.71
CA ILE A 122 4.77 -2.59 -4.48
C ILE A 122 4.26 -3.62 -5.51
N TRP A 123 3.21 -4.36 -5.18
CA TRP A 123 2.63 -5.38 -6.05
C TRP A 123 1.96 -4.83 -7.33
N LYS A 124 1.80 -3.50 -7.42
CA LYS A 124 1.24 -2.78 -8.57
C LYS A 124 2.29 -2.34 -9.59
N THR A 125 3.56 -2.57 -9.31
CA THR A 125 4.71 -2.10 -10.08
C THR A 125 5.39 -3.26 -10.82
N ASP A 126 6.30 -2.93 -11.73
CA ASP A 126 7.32 -3.90 -12.17
C ASP A 126 8.34 -4.05 -11.04
N THR A 127 8.12 -5.05 -10.19
CA THR A 127 8.90 -5.23 -8.97
C THR A 127 10.38 -5.44 -9.24
N ALA A 128 10.76 -6.13 -10.32
CA ALA A 128 12.17 -6.33 -10.67
C ALA A 128 12.85 -5.00 -11.01
N ALA A 129 12.20 -4.16 -11.83
CA ALA A 129 12.71 -2.84 -12.18
C ALA A 129 12.78 -1.91 -10.96
N VAL A 130 11.75 -1.94 -10.10
CA VAL A 130 11.73 -1.13 -8.87
C VAL A 130 12.82 -1.57 -7.91
N PHE A 131 13.03 -2.87 -7.70
CA PHE A 131 14.08 -3.35 -6.78
C PHE A 131 15.48 -2.97 -7.28
N ALA A 132 15.71 -3.01 -8.60
CA ALA A 132 16.96 -2.52 -9.18
C ALA A 132 17.14 -1.01 -8.97
N ALA A 133 16.10 -0.20 -9.18
CA ALA A 133 16.14 1.24 -8.94
C ALA A 133 16.38 1.58 -7.46
N VAL A 134 15.72 0.85 -6.54
CA VAL A 134 15.92 0.99 -5.09
C VAL A 134 17.36 0.62 -4.71
N ALA A 135 17.88 -0.50 -5.19
CA ALA A 135 19.26 -0.92 -4.92
C ALA A 135 20.30 0.11 -5.40
N HIS A 136 20.02 0.77 -6.53
CA HIS A 136 20.89 1.82 -7.07
C HIS A 136 21.00 3.03 -6.14
N ILE A 137 19.87 3.51 -5.61
CA ILE A 137 19.84 4.73 -4.79
C ILE A 137 20.18 4.50 -3.31
N LEU A 138 19.94 3.30 -2.77
CA LEU A 138 20.30 3.00 -1.38
C LEU A 138 21.80 3.04 -1.17
N ARG A 139 22.25 3.68 -0.10
CA ARG A 139 23.64 3.56 0.34
C ARG A 139 23.96 2.15 0.85
N PRO A 140 25.22 1.72 0.87
CA PRO A 140 25.62 0.48 1.55
C PRO A 140 25.11 0.47 3.01
N GLY A 141 24.42 -0.58 3.40
CA GLY A 141 23.75 -0.68 4.70
C GLY A 141 22.40 -0.02 4.80
N GLY A 142 21.91 0.66 3.75
CA GLY A 142 20.57 1.25 3.69
C GLY A 142 19.47 0.19 3.61
N HIS A 143 18.25 0.56 4.05
CA HIS A 143 17.13 -0.36 4.16
C HIS A 143 16.02 -0.08 3.15
N PHE A 144 15.43 -1.14 2.62
CA PHE A 144 14.17 -1.09 1.87
C PHE A 144 13.11 -1.85 2.67
N VAL A 145 12.07 -1.14 3.11
CA VAL A 145 10.99 -1.71 3.92
C VAL A 145 9.65 -1.51 3.22
N PHE A 146 8.92 -2.60 3.03
CA PHE A 146 7.62 -2.53 2.37
C PHE A 146 6.67 -3.60 2.89
N ASN A 147 5.38 -3.42 2.62
CA ASN A 147 4.37 -4.43 2.90
C ASN A 147 3.53 -4.77 1.67
N ILE A 148 2.93 -5.95 1.73
CA ILE A 148 2.05 -6.49 0.71
C ILE A 148 0.82 -7.08 1.41
N GLY A 149 -0.37 -6.80 0.89
CA GLY A 149 -1.59 -7.44 1.41
C GLY A 149 -1.49 -8.97 1.36
N GLY A 150 -1.84 -9.64 2.44
CA GLY A 150 -1.65 -11.08 2.59
C GLY A 150 -2.26 -11.92 1.47
N GLY A 151 -3.40 -11.47 0.89
CA GLY A 151 -3.99 -12.14 -0.27
C GLY A 151 -3.14 -12.11 -1.53
N PHE A 152 -2.29 -11.08 -1.70
CA PHE A 152 -1.36 -10.98 -2.84
C PHE A 152 -0.07 -11.76 -2.59
N ALA A 153 0.37 -11.83 -1.34
CA ALA A 153 1.55 -12.58 -0.94
C ALA A 153 1.27 -14.07 -0.64
N GLY A 154 0.00 -14.47 -0.60
CA GLY A 154 -0.38 -15.84 -0.26
C GLY A 154 -0.26 -16.19 1.23
N VAL A 155 -0.25 -15.18 2.12
CA VAL A 155 -0.09 -15.37 3.57
C VAL A 155 -1.31 -14.88 4.34
N ARG A 156 -1.51 -15.45 5.55
CA ARG A 156 -2.56 -15.04 6.47
C ARG A 156 -2.07 -15.09 7.91
N HIS A 157 -2.39 -14.05 8.65
CA HIS A 157 -2.17 -14.03 10.09
C HIS A 157 -3.26 -14.85 10.80
N PRO A 158 -2.97 -15.53 11.93
CA PRO A 158 -3.98 -16.28 12.70
C PRO A 158 -5.20 -15.44 13.08
N ASP A 159 -5.02 -14.17 13.44
CA ASP A 159 -6.12 -13.27 13.80
C ASP A 159 -7.06 -12.98 12.62
N ASP A 160 -6.56 -12.91 11.39
CA ASP A 160 -7.40 -12.77 10.18
C ASP A 160 -8.26 -14.03 9.96
N LEU A 161 -7.75 -15.21 10.32
CA LEU A 161 -8.50 -16.45 10.23
C LEU A 161 -9.57 -16.53 11.32
N SER A 162 -9.24 -16.19 12.55
CA SER A 162 -10.16 -16.26 13.70
C SER A 162 -11.26 -15.18 13.66
N ALA A 163 -10.98 -14.01 13.07
CA ALA A 163 -11.98 -12.95 12.91
C ALA A 163 -13.08 -13.28 11.88
N ARG A 164 -12.92 -14.35 11.09
CA ARG A 164 -13.88 -14.76 10.03
C ARG A 164 -15.02 -15.60 10.58
N THR A 165 -15.91 -14.99 11.33
CA THR A 165 -17.07 -15.70 11.93
C THR A 165 -18.31 -15.73 11.04
N GLY A 166 -18.25 -15.10 9.85
CA GLY A 166 -19.37 -15.02 8.92
C GLY A 166 -18.93 -14.57 7.51
N PRO A 167 -19.90 -14.27 6.62
CA PRO A 167 -19.60 -13.78 5.29
C PRO A 167 -18.87 -12.43 5.34
N SER A 168 -17.85 -12.25 4.51
CA SER A 168 -17.15 -10.97 4.40
C SER A 168 -18.06 -9.89 3.80
N LEU A 169 -17.80 -8.61 4.11
CA LEU A 169 -18.56 -7.50 3.51
C LEU A 169 -18.53 -7.56 1.96
N ASN A 170 -17.42 -7.96 1.34
CA ASN A 170 -17.36 -8.19 -0.10
C ASN A 170 -18.26 -9.34 -0.58
N ALA A 171 -18.49 -10.36 0.23
CA ALA A 171 -19.42 -11.44 -0.10
C ALA A 171 -20.87 -10.94 -0.03
N LEU A 172 -21.21 -10.17 1.01
CA LEU A 172 -22.51 -9.54 1.17
C LEU A 172 -22.81 -8.53 0.04
N ILE A 173 -21.84 -7.71 -0.35
CA ILE A 173 -21.97 -6.80 -1.50
C ILE A 173 -22.35 -7.59 -2.77
N ARG A 174 -21.68 -8.70 -3.07
CA ARG A 174 -22.01 -9.53 -4.23
C ARG A 174 -23.39 -10.15 -4.12
N GLN A 175 -23.78 -10.58 -2.93
CA GLN A 175 -25.12 -11.11 -2.67
C GLN A 175 -26.20 -10.05 -2.95
N VAL A 176 -26.09 -8.88 -2.33
CA VAL A 176 -27.03 -7.76 -2.54
C VAL A 176 -27.09 -7.33 -4.00
N ALA A 177 -25.94 -7.25 -4.67
CA ALA A 177 -25.90 -6.90 -6.09
C ALA A 177 -26.59 -7.95 -6.97
N ALA A 178 -26.43 -9.24 -6.66
CA ALA A 178 -27.10 -10.31 -7.38
C ALA A 178 -28.62 -10.27 -7.18
N GLU A 179 -29.07 -10.09 -5.94
CA GLU A 179 -30.49 -10.07 -5.57
C GLU A 179 -31.21 -8.83 -6.11
N ALA A 180 -30.60 -7.64 -6.00
CA ALA A 180 -31.25 -6.38 -6.36
C ALA A 180 -31.04 -5.96 -7.84
N HIS A 181 -29.96 -6.41 -8.49
CA HIS A 181 -29.57 -5.95 -9.81
C HIS A 181 -29.24 -7.07 -10.81
N GLY A 182 -29.44 -8.36 -10.45
CA GLY A 182 -29.11 -9.49 -11.30
C GLY A 182 -27.60 -9.61 -11.60
N TYR A 183 -26.73 -9.06 -10.73
CA TYR A 183 -25.30 -9.09 -10.93
C TYR A 183 -24.75 -10.52 -10.94
N THR A 184 -24.04 -10.84 -11.99
CA THR A 184 -23.26 -12.07 -12.05
C THR A 184 -21.79 -11.71 -11.94
N PRO A 185 -21.10 -12.16 -10.88
CA PRO A 185 -19.67 -11.87 -10.74
C PRO A 185 -18.89 -12.48 -11.92
N PRO A 186 -17.86 -11.81 -12.41
CA PRO A 186 -17.00 -12.37 -13.43
C PRO A 186 -16.44 -13.72 -12.98
N PRO A 187 -16.16 -14.63 -13.91
CA PRO A 187 -15.53 -15.91 -13.57
C PRO A 187 -14.30 -15.65 -12.71
N ARG A 188 -14.18 -16.41 -11.63
CA ARG A 188 -12.97 -16.35 -10.82
C ARG A 188 -11.80 -16.79 -11.69
N ASP A 189 -10.72 -16.00 -11.62
CA ASP A 189 -9.47 -16.42 -12.24
C ASP A 189 -9.14 -17.85 -11.80
N ALA A 190 -8.93 -18.73 -12.73
CA ALA A 190 -8.62 -20.14 -12.44
C ALA A 190 -7.26 -20.25 -11.72
N ASP A 191 -6.36 -19.33 -12.01
CA ASP A 191 -5.09 -19.19 -11.30
C ASP A 191 -5.29 -18.44 -9.98
N ARG A 192 -5.28 -19.21 -8.89
CA ARG A 192 -5.32 -18.71 -7.52
C ARG A 192 -3.95 -18.47 -6.91
N SER A 193 -2.91 -18.55 -7.70
CA SER A 193 -1.53 -18.34 -7.22
C SER A 193 -1.38 -16.91 -6.68
N PRO A 194 -0.60 -16.75 -5.61
CA PRO A 194 -0.27 -15.41 -5.10
C PRO A 194 0.41 -14.59 -6.20
N LYS A 195 0.01 -13.32 -6.34
CA LYS A 195 0.60 -12.43 -7.36
C LYS A 195 2.07 -12.12 -7.10
N LEU A 196 2.46 -12.08 -5.82
CA LEU A 196 3.82 -11.75 -5.41
C LEU A 196 4.17 -12.50 -4.12
N PRO A 197 4.43 -13.82 -4.19
CA PRO A 197 4.82 -14.62 -3.02
C PRO A 197 6.22 -14.25 -2.53
N LEU A 198 6.52 -14.57 -1.27
CA LEU A 198 7.80 -14.25 -0.63
C LEU A 198 9.01 -14.82 -1.39
N GLU A 199 8.87 -16.00 -1.96
CA GLU A 199 9.92 -16.62 -2.77
C GLU A 199 10.32 -15.74 -3.96
N THR A 200 9.34 -15.31 -4.77
CA THR A 200 9.56 -14.41 -5.91
C THR A 200 10.16 -13.06 -5.46
N ILE A 201 9.67 -12.52 -4.34
CA ILE A 201 10.23 -11.28 -3.75
C ILE A 201 11.71 -11.47 -3.43
N THR A 202 12.05 -12.57 -2.76
CA THR A 202 13.42 -12.87 -2.32
C THR A 202 14.36 -13.05 -3.51
N GLU A 203 13.93 -13.77 -4.53
CA GLU A 203 14.68 -13.96 -5.77
C GLU A 203 14.97 -12.62 -6.48
N GLN A 204 13.93 -11.79 -6.64
CA GLN A 204 14.08 -10.50 -7.32
C GLN A 204 14.92 -9.50 -6.53
N LEU A 205 14.78 -9.45 -5.19
CA LEU A 205 15.63 -8.63 -4.32
C LEU A 205 17.09 -9.07 -4.41
N THR A 206 17.34 -10.37 -4.36
CA THR A 206 18.70 -10.93 -4.49
C THR A 206 19.31 -10.61 -5.86
N ALA A 207 18.54 -10.76 -6.92
CA ALA A 207 18.98 -10.39 -8.27
C ALA A 207 19.30 -8.89 -8.41
N ALA A 208 18.64 -8.03 -7.65
CA ALA A 208 18.91 -6.60 -7.58
C ALA A 208 20.09 -6.25 -6.63
N GLY A 209 20.69 -7.22 -5.95
CA GLY A 209 21.78 -6.99 -4.99
C GLY A 209 21.33 -6.53 -3.61
N LEU A 210 20.07 -6.80 -3.25
CA LEU A 210 19.51 -6.57 -1.92
C LEU A 210 19.38 -7.91 -1.17
N THR A 211 19.58 -7.89 0.13
CA THR A 211 19.42 -9.07 1.00
C THR A 211 18.21 -8.90 1.88
N VAL A 212 17.31 -9.88 1.92
CA VAL A 212 16.21 -9.93 2.88
C VAL A 212 16.78 -10.18 4.26
N VAL A 213 16.57 -9.26 5.19
CA VAL A 213 17.06 -9.32 6.57
C VAL A 213 15.96 -9.52 7.60
N GLY A 214 14.71 -9.42 7.19
CA GLY A 214 13.56 -9.68 8.04
C GLY A 214 12.27 -9.83 7.23
N THR A 215 11.42 -10.75 7.69
CA THR A 215 10.04 -10.91 7.17
C THR A 215 9.10 -11.19 8.32
N GLU A 216 7.89 -10.66 8.25
CA GLU A 216 6.86 -10.89 9.24
C GLU A 216 5.48 -10.86 8.63
N VAL A 217 4.59 -11.74 9.05
CA VAL A 217 3.16 -11.65 8.74
C VAL A 217 2.49 -10.94 9.90
N THR A 218 1.99 -9.73 9.65
CA THR A 218 1.34 -8.90 10.67
C THR A 218 -0.18 -8.86 10.48
N ALA A 219 -0.91 -8.62 11.57
CA ALA A 219 -2.34 -8.39 11.57
C ALA A 219 -2.63 -6.90 11.78
N GLN A 220 -3.44 -6.34 10.91
CA GLN A 220 -4.00 -5.02 11.12
C GLN A 220 -5.45 -5.18 11.55
N HIS A 221 -5.73 -4.78 12.78
CA HIS A 221 -7.06 -4.78 13.37
C HIS A 221 -7.81 -3.50 13.01
N SER A 222 -9.04 -3.65 12.58
CA SER A 222 -9.98 -2.58 12.24
C SER A 222 -11.42 -3.03 12.56
N THR A 223 -12.40 -2.20 12.27
CA THR A 223 -13.81 -2.51 12.41
C THR A 223 -14.50 -2.67 11.06
N MET A 224 -15.70 -3.24 11.07
CA MET A 224 -16.54 -3.31 9.88
C MET A 224 -16.93 -1.90 9.41
N ALA A 225 -17.09 -0.94 10.33
CA ALA A 225 -17.32 0.47 9.99
C ALA A 225 -16.15 1.08 9.21
N GLU A 226 -14.92 0.84 9.65
CA GLU A 226 -13.72 1.29 8.91
C GLU A 226 -13.60 0.59 7.55
N LYS A 227 -13.94 -0.70 7.48
CA LYS A 227 -13.98 -1.45 6.21
C LYS A 227 -15.00 -0.88 5.23
N ARG A 228 -16.19 -0.48 5.71
CA ARG A 228 -17.19 0.22 4.90
C ARG A 228 -16.63 1.55 4.39
N ALA A 229 -16.04 2.35 5.27
CA ALA A 229 -15.43 3.63 4.90
C ALA A 229 -14.34 3.46 3.82
N TRP A 230 -13.50 2.41 3.94
CA TRP A 230 -12.51 2.09 2.92
C TRP A 230 -13.14 1.70 1.58
N LEU A 231 -14.22 0.90 1.58
CA LEU A 231 -14.93 0.49 0.36
C LEU A 231 -15.79 1.61 -0.25
N SER A 232 -16.00 2.74 0.45
CA SER A 232 -16.67 3.92 -0.11
C SER A 232 -15.75 4.78 -0.97
N ILE A 233 -14.42 4.61 -0.90
CA ILE A 233 -13.48 5.26 -1.81
C ILE A 233 -13.77 4.75 -3.23
N PRO A 234 -13.99 5.64 -4.23
CA PRO A 234 -14.49 5.20 -5.54
C PRO A 234 -13.63 4.12 -6.21
N VAL A 235 -12.32 4.20 -6.10
CA VAL A 235 -11.38 3.20 -6.66
C VAL A 235 -11.51 1.81 -6.01
N PHE A 236 -12.02 1.71 -4.80
CA PHE A 236 -12.26 0.45 -4.08
C PHE A 236 -13.71 0.00 -4.09
N ALA A 237 -14.64 0.87 -4.55
CA ALA A 237 -16.06 0.59 -4.53
C ALA A 237 -16.44 -0.65 -5.35
N ARG A 238 -17.35 -1.45 -4.83
CA ARG A 238 -17.80 -2.74 -5.38
C ARG A 238 -19.33 -2.73 -5.57
N PRO A 239 -19.89 -3.62 -6.42
CA PRO A 239 -19.21 -4.62 -7.23
C PRO A 239 -18.50 -4.01 -8.45
N GLU A 240 -17.72 -4.86 -9.14
CA GLU A 240 -17.16 -4.55 -10.47
C GLU A 240 -18.29 -4.48 -11.52
N GLY A 241 -18.01 -3.94 -12.72
CA GLY A 241 -18.97 -3.83 -13.83
C GLY A 241 -19.62 -2.46 -13.92
N ASP A 242 -20.68 -2.36 -14.71
CA ASP A 242 -21.34 -1.11 -15.11
C ASP A 242 -22.27 -0.57 -14.01
N PHE A 243 -21.73 -0.28 -12.85
CA PHE A 243 -22.44 0.38 -11.76
C PHE A 243 -21.90 1.80 -11.57
N THR A 244 -22.80 2.75 -11.46
CA THR A 244 -22.43 4.10 -10.99
C THR A 244 -21.91 4.04 -9.56
N HIS A 245 -21.11 5.02 -9.15
CA HIS A 245 -20.65 5.09 -7.76
C HIS A 245 -21.84 5.16 -6.77
N ALA A 246 -22.90 5.87 -7.09
CA ALA A 246 -24.10 5.95 -6.27
C ALA A 246 -24.75 4.58 -6.06
N GLN A 247 -24.88 3.77 -7.12
CA GLN A 247 -25.41 2.41 -7.02
C GLN A 247 -24.49 1.52 -6.15
N ARG A 248 -23.18 1.62 -6.32
CA ARG A 248 -22.21 0.89 -5.46
C ARG A 248 -22.35 1.29 -3.98
N MET A 249 -22.61 2.57 -3.70
CA MET A 249 -22.84 3.02 -2.31
C MET A 249 -24.14 2.47 -1.75
N GLN A 250 -25.23 2.45 -2.51
CA GLN A 250 -26.50 1.81 -2.07
C GLN A 250 -26.31 0.32 -1.78
N ILE A 251 -25.63 -0.41 -2.64
CA ILE A 251 -25.29 -1.82 -2.46
C ILE A 251 -24.42 -2.00 -1.20
N LEU A 252 -23.39 -1.17 -1.03
CA LEU A 252 -22.49 -1.19 0.12
C LEU A 252 -23.26 -0.94 1.42
N ASP A 253 -24.16 0.05 1.46
CA ASP A 253 -24.94 0.40 2.64
C ASP A 253 -25.92 -0.72 3.01
N THR A 254 -26.59 -1.33 2.02
CA THR A 254 -27.46 -2.48 2.24
C THR A 254 -26.65 -3.69 2.78
N ALA A 255 -25.51 -3.99 2.18
CA ALA A 255 -24.64 -5.07 2.63
C ALA A 255 -24.07 -4.81 4.04
N TYR A 256 -23.71 -3.56 4.32
CA TYR A 256 -23.20 -3.16 5.64
C TYR A 256 -24.27 -3.28 6.74
N ALA A 257 -25.52 -2.94 6.44
CA ALA A 257 -26.63 -3.11 7.38
C ALA A 257 -26.84 -4.59 7.80
N MET A 258 -26.32 -5.55 7.05
CA MET A 258 -26.31 -6.98 7.40
C MET A 258 -25.15 -7.37 8.33
N THR A 259 -24.31 -6.41 8.73
CA THR A 259 -23.15 -6.62 9.60
C THR A 259 -23.32 -5.88 10.93
N THR A 260 -22.40 -6.14 11.87
CA THR A 260 -22.30 -5.36 13.10
C THR A 260 -21.18 -4.30 12.92
N PRO A 261 -21.44 -3.00 13.16
CA PRO A 261 -20.48 -1.93 12.93
C PRO A 261 -19.11 -2.15 13.59
N ASP A 262 -19.10 -2.60 14.84
CA ASP A 262 -17.91 -2.84 15.65
C ASP A 262 -17.34 -4.25 15.49
N ALA A 263 -17.93 -5.08 14.61
CA ALA A 263 -17.39 -6.40 14.35
C ALA A 263 -15.93 -6.29 13.86
N PRO A 264 -15.01 -7.13 14.34
CA PRO A 264 -13.62 -7.07 13.97
C PRO A 264 -13.45 -7.37 12.48
N ALA A 265 -12.62 -6.55 11.85
CA ALA A 265 -12.11 -6.76 10.49
C ALA A 265 -10.59 -6.78 10.56
N VAL A 266 -9.99 -7.90 10.20
CA VAL A 266 -8.54 -8.06 10.26
C VAL A 266 -7.98 -8.20 8.85
N THR A 267 -6.90 -7.49 8.57
CA THR A 267 -6.16 -7.58 7.31
C THR A 267 -4.75 -8.09 7.59
N SER A 268 -4.38 -9.17 6.90
CA SER A 268 -3.01 -9.71 6.95
C SER A 268 -2.10 -8.93 6.01
N TRP A 269 -0.89 -8.65 6.48
CA TRP A 269 0.18 -8.05 5.68
C TRP A 269 1.45 -8.89 5.78
N LEU A 270 2.12 -9.11 4.65
CA LEU A 270 3.51 -9.53 4.63
C LEU A 270 4.38 -8.28 4.67
N VAL A 271 5.16 -8.11 5.72
CA VAL A 271 6.19 -7.07 5.84
C VAL A 271 7.53 -7.66 5.46
N VAL A 272 8.28 -6.95 4.62
CA VAL A 272 9.62 -7.33 4.18
C VAL A 272 10.59 -6.21 4.49
N VAL A 273 11.71 -6.57 5.11
CA VAL A 273 12.86 -5.69 5.34
C VAL A 273 14.01 -6.23 4.52
N ALA A 274 14.46 -5.47 3.54
CA ALA A 274 15.64 -5.76 2.75
C ALA A 274 16.72 -4.72 3.03
N GLN A 275 17.97 -5.09 2.84
CA GLN A 275 19.13 -4.23 3.06
C GLN A 275 20.09 -4.31 1.87
N ARG A 276 20.65 -3.17 1.47
CA ARG A 276 21.81 -3.18 0.59
C ARG A 276 23.04 -3.59 1.41
N PRO A 277 23.77 -4.64 1.01
CA PRO A 277 24.95 -5.08 1.74
C PRO A 277 25.94 -3.95 2.00
N LYS A 278 26.59 -3.96 3.15
CA LYS A 278 27.72 -3.06 3.41
C LYS A 278 28.86 -3.42 2.49
N ALA A 279 29.65 -2.42 2.05
CA ALA A 279 30.90 -2.72 1.38
C ALA A 279 31.77 -3.61 2.30
N ALA A 280 32.40 -4.62 1.71
CA ALA A 280 33.42 -5.39 2.45
C ALA A 280 34.49 -4.41 2.93
N ALA A 281 34.83 -4.47 4.20
CA ALA A 281 35.86 -3.64 4.81
C ALA A 281 37.25 -4.04 4.29
#